data_b0a7455e0b36e5dba2060d8726b97f29
#
_entry.id   b0a7455e0b36e5dba2060d8726b97f29
#
_cell.length_a   1.000
_cell.length_b   1.000
_cell.length_c   1.000
_cell.angle_alpha   90.00
_cell.angle_beta   90.00
_cell.angle_gamma   90.00
#
_symmetry.space_group_name_H-M   'P 1'
#
loop_
_entity.id
_entity.type
_entity.pdbx_description
1 polymer ?
#
loop_
_entity_poly.entity_id
_entity_poly.type
_entity_poly.pdbx_seq_one_letter_code
_entity_poly.pdbx_strand_id
1 'polypeptide(L)'
;MSDYLHVEIETVQSSKRTGMPCGDVIDSRRSNYGTILVCADGIGSGIRAHIAAQMCVARIFESIEQGLSFRKTFMAVASTMQKARDPKKPFAAFSAARIRPDGNATILSYDAPPPILLSRHGANALANRPFSLPGGLALESNCQLTTDEGVMLMSDGITQAGIGYGAASEWTTDGVIRFVNDTIASRLKFSMIPEKVHAEAVFRWKGLHEKNSKAIPRVVSAANKFTPYTPDNVHRAAAKHVHTVVGDDCSVVLAHCRVGQTVNIFTGPPMDREHDMDIVRNFVQMNGLKIVCGGTTAKLVSKFLNVPLEMEDEPMSAIAPPRYGIRGINLVTEGAVTLNQVYNILEEDVSKLNEDSGVTELRLLLNVADRINFIVGCATNNANEDISFRQRGVLSRKILIPLLVDKLEKAGRLVNVRYV
;
A
#
# COMPACT_ATOMS: atom_id res chain seq x y z
N MET A 1 -14.36 -12.01 14.24
CA MET A 1 -13.31 -11.98 13.20
C MET A 1 -12.31 -10.92 13.62
N SER A 2 -10.99 -11.16 13.47
CA SER A 2 -9.99 -10.13 13.76
C SER A 2 -10.14 -8.98 12.76
N ASP A 3 -9.86 -7.75 13.22
CA ASP A 3 -9.85 -6.58 12.35
C ASP A 3 -8.80 -6.76 11.24
N TYR A 4 -9.05 -6.15 10.07
CA TYR A 4 -8.10 -6.17 8.97
C TYR A 4 -6.85 -5.38 9.35
N LEU A 5 -5.71 -6.03 9.35
CA LEU A 5 -4.43 -5.39 9.59
C LEU A 5 -3.91 -4.80 8.27
N HIS A 6 -3.92 -3.47 8.19
CA HIS A 6 -3.39 -2.74 7.04
C HIS A 6 -1.91 -2.42 7.24
N VAL A 7 -1.12 -2.61 6.20
CA VAL A 7 0.30 -2.27 6.19
C VAL A 7 0.49 -0.94 5.46
N GLU A 8 0.85 0.11 6.18
CA GLU A 8 1.29 1.37 5.59
C GLU A 8 2.79 1.32 5.27
N ILE A 9 3.17 1.93 4.17
CA ILE A 9 4.56 1.95 3.72
C ILE A 9 5.01 3.39 3.57
N GLU A 10 6.00 3.76 4.37
CA GLU A 10 6.65 5.05 4.34
C GLU A 10 8.08 4.90 3.80
N THR A 11 8.37 5.61 2.73
CA THR A 11 9.66 5.50 2.03
C THR A 11 10.33 6.85 1.92
N VAL A 12 11.63 6.90 2.20
CA VAL A 12 12.47 8.08 2.00
C VAL A 12 13.77 7.67 1.33
N GLN A 13 14.10 8.34 0.23
CA GLN A 13 15.32 8.06 -0.55
C GLN A 13 16.02 9.35 -0.97
N SER A 14 17.34 9.27 -1.09
CA SER A 14 18.15 10.31 -1.74
C SER A 14 19.27 9.68 -2.54
N SER A 15 19.59 10.31 -3.68
CA SER A 15 20.72 9.88 -4.49
C SER A 15 22.03 10.50 -3.99
N LYS A 16 23.11 9.75 -4.12
CA LYS A 16 24.49 10.19 -3.88
C LYS A 16 24.87 11.43 -4.70
N ARG A 17 24.33 11.55 -5.91
CA ARG A 17 24.64 12.65 -6.83
C ARG A 17 23.36 13.38 -7.24
N THR A 18 23.32 14.69 -7.02
CA THR A 18 22.22 15.55 -7.47
C THR A 18 22.00 15.40 -8.97
N GLY A 19 20.74 15.22 -9.38
CA GLY A 19 20.35 15.08 -10.79
C GLY A 19 20.56 13.68 -11.39
N MET A 20 21.11 12.72 -10.64
CA MET A 20 21.19 11.31 -11.05
C MET A 20 20.12 10.50 -10.34
N PRO A 21 19.62 9.40 -10.97
CA PRO A 21 18.73 8.50 -10.27
C PRO A 21 19.44 7.87 -9.04
N CYS A 22 18.67 7.62 -7.98
CA CYS A 22 19.14 6.85 -6.84
C CYS A 22 19.52 5.44 -7.30
N GLY A 23 20.66 4.91 -6.87
CA GLY A 23 21.07 3.53 -7.14
C GLY A 23 20.16 2.52 -6.49
N ASP A 24 19.50 2.90 -5.39
CA ASP A 24 18.54 2.06 -4.68
C ASP A 24 17.15 2.13 -5.30
N VAL A 25 16.40 1.04 -5.17
CA VAL A 25 14.99 0.94 -5.57
C VAL A 25 14.20 0.30 -4.44
N ILE A 26 13.12 0.98 -4.06
CA ILE A 26 12.12 0.45 -3.13
C ILE A 26 10.79 0.36 -3.88
N ASP A 27 10.15 -0.79 -3.80
CA ASP A 27 8.81 -0.99 -4.35
C ASP A 27 8.00 -1.97 -3.49
N SER A 28 6.68 -1.88 -3.56
CA SER A 28 5.78 -2.74 -2.78
C SER A 28 4.54 -3.10 -3.55
N ARG A 29 4.02 -4.31 -3.30
CA ARG A 29 2.75 -4.77 -3.85
C ARG A 29 1.88 -5.37 -2.77
N ARG A 30 0.59 -5.08 -2.87
CA ARG A 30 -0.44 -5.59 -1.96
C ARG A 30 -1.36 -6.56 -2.69
N SER A 31 -1.70 -7.64 -2.01
CA SER A 31 -2.65 -8.64 -2.49
C SER A 31 -3.45 -9.20 -1.32
N ASN A 32 -4.43 -10.06 -1.61
CA ASN A 32 -5.18 -10.80 -0.59
C ASN A 32 -4.31 -11.73 0.27
N TYR A 33 -3.12 -12.06 -0.19
CA TYR A 33 -2.16 -12.92 0.52
C TYR A 33 -1.18 -12.14 1.40
N GLY A 34 -1.21 -10.80 1.31
CA GLY A 34 -0.36 -9.91 2.09
C GLY A 34 0.30 -8.81 1.27
N THR A 35 1.11 -8.02 1.96
CA THR A 35 1.94 -6.98 1.36
C THR A 35 3.36 -7.50 1.20
N ILE A 36 3.94 -7.32 0.02
CA ILE A 36 5.34 -7.61 -0.26
C ILE A 36 6.05 -6.29 -0.50
N LEU A 37 7.15 -6.08 0.21
CA LEU A 37 8.02 -4.91 0.14
C LEU A 37 9.42 -5.39 -0.24
N VAL A 38 10.07 -4.70 -1.17
CA VAL A 38 11.45 -4.96 -1.58
C VAL A 38 12.25 -3.65 -1.49
N CYS A 39 13.41 -3.73 -0.84
CA CYS A 39 14.41 -2.67 -0.80
C CYS A 39 15.69 -3.25 -1.43
N ALA A 40 16.09 -2.74 -2.58
CA ALA A 40 17.26 -3.18 -3.32
C ALA A 40 18.23 -2.03 -3.51
N ASP A 41 19.50 -2.31 -3.23
CA ASP A 41 20.64 -1.41 -3.35
C ASP A 41 21.51 -1.89 -4.52
N GLY A 42 21.58 -1.11 -5.57
CA GLY A 42 22.37 -1.41 -6.75
C GLY A 42 23.85 -1.04 -6.54
N ILE A 43 24.72 -2.03 -6.61
CA ILE A 43 26.15 -1.81 -6.39
C ILE A 43 26.77 -0.87 -7.42
N GLY A 44 27.40 0.20 -6.90
CA GLY A 44 27.97 1.26 -7.69
C GLY A 44 27.27 2.61 -7.48
N SER A 45 27.05 3.36 -8.52
CA SER A 45 26.29 4.62 -8.44
C SER A 45 25.63 4.99 -9.78
N GLY A 46 24.56 5.78 -9.71
CA GLY A 46 23.86 6.33 -10.86
C GLY A 46 23.10 5.26 -11.67
N ILE A 47 22.98 5.45 -12.98
CA ILE A 47 22.08 4.68 -13.85
C ILE A 47 22.34 3.16 -13.81
N ARG A 48 23.60 2.73 -13.73
CA ARG A 48 23.93 1.28 -13.71
C ARG A 48 23.46 0.61 -12.42
N ALA A 49 23.68 1.25 -11.29
CA ALA A 49 23.21 0.78 -9.98
C ALA A 49 21.67 0.75 -9.98
N HIS A 50 21.04 1.83 -10.41
CA HIS A 50 19.58 1.90 -10.52
C HIS A 50 18.99 0.78 -11.39
N ILE A 51 19.57 0.49 -12.55
CA ILE A 51 19.12 -0.61 -13.41
C ILE A 51 19.26 -1.97 -12.70
N ALA A 52 20.37 -2.20 -11.99
CA ALA A 52 20.58 -3.45 -11.25
C ALA A 52 19.51 -3.66 -10.16
N ALA A 53 19.27 -2.62 -9.36
CA ALA A 53 18.22 -2.62 -8.32
C ALA A 53 16.81 -2.79 -8.92
N GLN A 54 16.51 -2.05 -10.00
CA GLN A 54 15.22 -2.16 -10.70
C GLN A 54 14.98 -3.56 -11.27
N MET A 55 15.99 -4.17 -11.88
CA MET A 55 15.90 -5.54 -12.38
C MET A 55 15.68 -6.55 -11.24
N CYS A 56 16.35 -6.36 -10.10
CA CYS A 56 16.15 -7.20 -8.92
C CYS A 56 14.69 -7.14 -8.45
N VAL A 57 14.16 -5.95 -8.25
CA VAL A 57 12.78 -5.69 -7.79
C VAL A 57 11.76 -6.24 -8.79
N ALA A 58 11.90 -5.91 -10.07
CA ALA A 58 10.99 -6.37 -11.13
C ALA A 58 10.92 -7.90 -11.19
N ARG A 59 12.06 -8.59 -11.13
CA ARG A 59 12.10 -10.06 -11.17
C ARG A 59 11.44 -10.70 -9.94
N ILE A 60 11.56 -10.09 -8.76
CA ILE A 60 10.88 -10.58 -7.56
C ILE A 60 9.36 -10.53 -7.78
N PHE A 61 8.82 -9.39 -8.18
CA PHE A 61 7.38 -9.24 -8.37
C PHE A 61 6.84 -10.10 -9.52
N GLU A 62 7.51 -10.10 -10.66
CA GLU A 62 7.11 -10.91 -11.82
C GLU A 62 7.06 -12.41 -11.48
N SER A 63 8.10 -12.93 -10.79
CA SER A 63 8.13 -14.33 -10.40
C SER A 63 7.02 -14.71 -9.42
N ILE A 64 6.66 -13.81 -8.51
CA ILE A 64 5.54 -14.01 -7.58
C ILE A 64 4.20 -14.00 -8.32
N GLU A 65 4.01 -13.09 -9.28
CA GLU A 65 2.82 -13.03 -10.14
C GLU A 65 2.67 -14.30 -10.99
N GLN A 66 3.78 -14.89 -11.41
CA GLN A 66 3.81 -16.20 -12.09
C GLN A 66 3.54 -17.38 -11.16
N GLY A 67 3.27 -17.13 -9.87
CA GLY A 67 2.89 -18.15 -8.89
C GLY A 67 4.04 -18.82 -8.15
N LEU A 68 5.29 -18.35 -8.28
CA LEU A 68 6.37 -18.85 -7.44
C LEU A 68 6.21 -18.40 -5.97
N SER A 69 6.57 -19.29 -5.03
CA SER A 69 6.54 -18.92 -3.62
C SER A 69 7.60 -17.86 -3.29
N PHE A 70 7.30 -16.99 -2.33
CA PHE A 70 8.16 -15.88 -1.89
C PHE A 70 9.63 -16.32 -1.66
N ARG A 71 9.84 -17.42 -0.93
CA ARG A 71 11.17 -17.96 -0.66
C ARG A 71 11.88 -18.46 -1.93
N LYS A 72 11.18 -19.20 -2.81
CA LYS A 72 11.76 -19.69 -4.08
C LYS A 72 12.15 -18.53 -4.98
N THR A 73 11.31 -17.52 -5.09
CA THR A 73 11.58 -16.29 -5.84
C THR A 73 12.82 -15.58 -5.31
N PHE A 74 12.88 -15.34 -4.00
CA PHE A 74 14.04 -14.71 -3.36
C PHE A 74 15.33 -15.50 -3.64
N MET A 75 15.33 -16.81 -3.45
CA MET A 75 16.49 -17.67 -3.70
C MET A 75 16.96 -17.61 -5.16
N ALA A 76 16.03 -17.59 -6.12
CA ALA A 76 16.37 -17.51 -7.55
C ALA A 76 17.03 -16.18 -7.89
N VAL A 77 16.49 -15.07 -7.37
CA VAL A 77 17.05 -13.72 -7.60
C VAL A 77 18.40 -13.57 -6.89
N ALA A 78 18.52 -13.96 -5.63
CA ALA A 78 19.76 -13.91 -4.86
C ALA A 78 20.87 -14.75 -5.52
N SER A 79 20.54 -15.97 -6.01
CA SER A 79 21.49 -16.81 -6.75
C SER A 79 21.95 -16.16 -8.06
N THR A 80 21.08 -15.40 -8.72
CA THR A 80 21.45 -14.64 -9.92
C THR A 80 22.40 -13.49 -9.57
N MET A 81 22.10 -12.75 -8.49
CA MET A 81 22.97 -11.69 -7.97
C MET A 81 24.32 -12.23 -7.56
N GLN A 82 24.36 -13.38 -6.85
CA GLN A 82 25.61 -14.03 -6.47
C GLN A 82 26.50 -14.36 -7.69
N LYS A 83 25.91 -14.84 -8.78
CA LYS A 83 26.64 -15.11 -10.04
C LYS A 83 27.09 -13.84 -10.75
N ALA A 84 26.46 -12.73 -10.46
CA ALA A 84 26.75 -11.42 -11.04
C ALA A 84 27.77 -10.61 -10.20
N ARG A 85 28.39 -11.16 -9.17
CA ARG A 85 29.46 -10.52 -8.37
C ARG A 85 30.75 -10.21 -9.13
N ASP A 86 30.69 -10.14 -10.44
CA ASP A 86 31.74 -9.62 -11.31
C ASP A 86 31.56 -8.09 -11.41
N PRO A 87 32.62 -7.27 -11.25
CA PRO A 87 32.53 -5.80 -11.36
C PRO A 87 31.94 -5.26 -12.68
N LYS A 88 31.87 -6.11 -13.70
CA LYS A 88 31.30 -5.78 -15.00
C LYS A 88 29.81 -6.09 -15.13
N LYS A 89 29.21 -6.78 -14.18
CA LYS A 89 27.79 -7.21 -14.23
C LYS A 89 26.93 -6.43 -13.23
N PRO A 90 25.65 -6.19 -13.55
CA PRO A 90 24.75 -5.53 -12.62
C PRO A 90 24.49 -6.43 -11.40
N PHE A 91 24.80 -5.92 -10.21
CA PHE A 91 24.62 -6.59 -8.94
C PHE A 91 23.80 -5.69 -7.99
N ALA A 92 22.96 -6.30 -7.17
CA ALA A 92 22.25 -5.61 -6.10
C ALA A 92 22.24 -6.43 -4.81
N ALA A 93 22.48 -5.74 -3.69
CA ALA A 93 22.12 -6.20 -2.36
C ALA A 93 20.63 -5.92 -2.12
N PHE A 94 19.90 -6.76 -1.42
CA PHE A 94 18.47 -6.50 -1.24
C PHE A 94 17.86 -7.22 -0.05
N SER A 95 16.81 -6.63 0.50
CA SER A 95 15.90 -7.24 1.46
C SER A 95 14.49 -7.26 0.88
N ALA A 96 13.78 -8.36 1.10
CA ALA A 96 12.38 -8.48 0.77
C ALA A 96 11.59 -8.91 2.01
N ALA A 97 10.49 -8.22 2.29
CA ALA A 97 9.57 -8.54 3.37
C ALA A 97 8.21 -8.94 2.82
N ARG A 98 7.61 -10.00 3.38
CA ARG A 98 6.22 -10.36 3.15
C ARG A 98 5.49 -10.29 4.47
N ILE A 99 4.49 -9.43 4.56
CA ILE A 99 3.62 -9.26 5.73
C ILE A 99 2.22 -9.76 5.35
N ARG A 100 1.75 -10.80 6.03
CA ARG A 100 0.44 -11.41 5.80
C ARG A 100 -0.67 -10.62 6.52
N PRO A 101 -1.95 -10.82 6.12
CA PRO A 101 -3.08 -10.13 6.77
C PRO A 101 -3.24 -10.45 8.26
N ASP A 102 -2.66 -11.57 8.72
CA ASP A 102 -2.62 -11.97 10.13
C ASP A 102 -1.45 -11.35 10.91
N GLY A 103 -0.63 -10.51 10.26
CA GLY A 103 0.56 -9.88 10.84
C GLY A 103 1.81 -10.75 10.82
N ASN A 104 1.74 -12.00 10.34
CA ASN A 104 2.93 -12.83 10.21
C ASN A 104 3.86 -12.25 9.14
N ALA A 105 5.07 -11.84 9.55
CA ALA A 105 6.08 -11.23 8.68
C ALA A 105 7.27 -12.15 8.50
N THR A 106 7.68 -12.33 7.25
CA THR A 106 8.92 -13.03 6.86
C THR A 106 9.78 -12.06 6.06
N ILE A 107 11.00 -11.85 6.50
CA ILE A 107 11.98 -10.98 5.85
C ILE A 107 13.16 -11.84 5.39
N LEU A 108 13.55 -11.69 4.14
CA LEU A 108 14.70 -12.35 3.54
C LEU A 108 15.69 -11.28 3.10
N SER A 109 16.96 -11.42 3.48
CA SER A 109 18.01 -10.43 3.18
C SER A 109 19.21 -11.09 2.52
N TYR A 110 19.73 -10.45 1.48
CA TYR A 110 20.94 -10.83 0.76
C TYR A 110 21.88 -9.64 0.69
N ASP A 111 23.02 -9.72 1.39
CA ASP A 111 24.04 -8.66 1.54
C ASP A 111 23.50 -7.29 2.02
N ALA A 112 22.30 -7.24 2.56
CA ALA A 112 21.66 -6.02 3.03
C ALA A 112 21.74 -5.89 4.56
N PRO A 113 21.60 -4.65 5.11
CA PRO A 113 21.57 -4.43 6.55
C PRO A 113 20.46 -5.22 7.24
N PRO A 114 20.66 -5.62 8.51
CA PRO A 114 19.64 -6.33 9.29
C PRO A 114 18.34 -5.53 9.39
N PRO A 115 17.16 -6.18 9.23
CA PRO A 115 15.86 -5.53 9.42
C PRO A 115 15.66 -5.16 10.89
N ILE A 116 14.98 -4.05 11.13
CA ILE A 116 14.69 -3.54 12.47
C ILE A 116 13.19 -3.67 12.73
N LEU A 117 12.81 -4.34 13.83
CA LEU A 117 11.45 -4.36 14.35
C LEU A 117 11.21 -3.09 15.17
N LEU A 118 10.11 -2.39 14.91
CA LEU A 118 9.67 -1.22 15.64
C LEU A 118 8.34 -1.51 16.35
N SER A 119 8.23 -1.04 17.58
CA SER A 119 7.00 -1.04 18.38
C SER A 119 6.88 0.28 19.14
N ARG A 120 5.75 0.52 19.79
CA ARG A 120 5.58 1.68 20.69
C ARG A 120 6.58 1.68 21.87
N HIS A 121 7.15 0.53 22.19
CA HIS A 121 8.07 0.35 23.32
C HIS A 121 9.53 0.46 22.92
N GLY A 122 9.83 0.50 21.64
CA GLY A 122 11.19 0.64 21.13
C GLY A 122 11.44 -0.15 19.85
N ALA A 123 12.68 -0.12 19.41
CA ALA A 123 13.19 -0.76 18.21
C ALA A 123 14.33 -1.73 18.54
N ASN A 124 14.36 -2.86 17.83
CA ASN A 124 15.42 -3.87 17.95
C ASN A 124 15.72 -4.51 16.59
N ALA A 125 16.95 -4.95 16.37
CA ALA A 125 17.27 -5.79 15.23
C ALA A 125 16.51 -7.11 15.32
N LEU A 126 15.95 -7.57 14.19
CA LEU A 126 15.35 -8.89 14.13
C LEU A 126 16.44 -9.96 14.15
N ALA A 127 16.16 -11.07 14.87
CA ALA A 127 17.03 -12.22 14.86
C ALA A 127 17.09 -12.83 13.45
N ASN A 128 18.31 -13.02 12.95
CA ASN A 128 18.60 -13.54 11.63
C ASN A 128 18.98 -15.03 11.70
N ARG A 129 18.42 -15.82 10.80
CA ARG A 129 18.79 -17.22 10.59
C ARG A 129 19.45 -17.39 9.22
N PRO A 130 20.71 -17.76 9.14
CA PRO A 130 21.35 -18.00 7.85
C PRO A 130 20.78 -19.24 7.16
N PHE A 131 20.65 -19.17 5.84
CA PHE A 131 20.35 -20.30 4.99
C PHE A 131 21.19 -20.28 3.72
N SER A 132 21.47 -21.49 3.19
CA SER A 132 22.37 -21.65 2.07
C SER A 132 21.71 -21.26 0.74
N LEU A 133 22.46 -20.54 -0.09
CA LEU A 133 22.20 -20.29 -1.51
C LEU A 133 23.29 -21.00 -2.33
N PRO A 134 23.04 -21.30 -3.62
CA PRO A 134 24.12 -21.74 -4.51
C PRO A 134 25.25 -20.70 -4.60
N GLY A 135 26.36 -20.95 -3.91
CA GLY A 135 27.54 -20.09 -3.88
C GLY A 135 27.54 -19.00 -2.81
N GLY A 136 26.60 -18.99 -1.85
CA GLY A 136 26.54 -17.96 -0.81
C GLY A 136 25.57 -18.24 0.32
N LEU A 137 25.32 -17.24 1.12
CA LEU A 137 24.37 -17.25 2.24
C LEU A 137 23.36 -16.11 2.09
N ALA A 138 22.17 -16.36 2.57
CA ALA A 138 21.17 -15.33 2.82
C ALA A 138 20.64 -15.43 4.26
N LEU A 139 19.94 -14.43 4.71
CA LEU A 139 19.40 -14.35 6.05
C LEU A 139 17.87 -14.35 6.01
N GLU A 140 17.27 -15.02 6.97
CA GLU A 140 15.83 -15.05 7.18
C GLU A 140 15.50 -14.57 8.58
N SER A 141 14.56 -13.63 8.69
CA SER A 141 13.98 -13.15 9.93
C SER A 141 12.48 -13.35 9.88
N ASN A 142 11.89 -13.70 11.01
CA ASN A 142 10.45 -13.87 11.15
C ASN A 142 9.97 -13.14 12.41
N CYS A 143 8.82 -12.48 12.33
CA CYS A 143 8.15 -11.89 13.47
C CYS A 143 6.64 -11.89 13.27
N GLN A 144 5.91 -11.68 14.36
CA GLN A 144 4.48 -11.42 14.36
C GLN A 144 4.28 -9.94 14.62
N LEU A 145 3.63 -9.23 13.69
CA LEU A 145 3.30 -7.82 13.83
C LEU A 145 1.85 -7.67 14.31
N THR A 146 1.67 -6.71 15.18
CA THR A 146 0.36 -6.25 15.64
C THR A 146 0.16 -4.78 15.25
N THR A 147 -0.99 -4.20 15.63
CA THR A 147 -1.24 -2.77 15.42
C THR A 147 -0.15 -1.93 16.09
N ASP A 148 0.31 -0.90 15.39
CA ASP A 148 1.39 0.01 15.81
C ASP A 148 2.76 -0.67 15.98
N GLU A 149 2.97 -1.74 15.22
CA GLU A 149 4.28 -2.36 15.04
C GLU A 149 4.67 -2.35 13.57
N GLY A 150 5.96 -2.42 13.29
CA GLY A 150 6.45 -2.38 11.90
C GLY A 150 7.85 -2.94 11.74
N VAL A 151 8.23 -3.14 10.48
CA VAL A 151 9.57 -3.54 10.08
C VAL A 151 10.18 -2.45 9.22
N MET A 152 11.38 -2.02 9.57
CA MET A 152 12.18 -1.07 8.81
C MET A 152 13.28 -1.81 8.06
N LEU A 153 13.36 -1.54 6.75
CA LEU A 153 14.46 -1.97 5.88
C LEU A 153 15.23 -0.73 5.43
N MET A 154 16.51 -0.89 5.14
CA MET A 154 17.38 0.21 4.73
C MET A 154 18.50 -0.28 3.82
N SER A 155 19.06 0.61 3.00
CA SER A 155 20.31 0.38 2.29
C SER A 155 21.51 0.61 3.19
N ASP A 156 22.68 0.17 2.75
CA ASP A 156 23.94 0.32 3.51
C ASP A 156 24.37 1.79 3.62
N GLY A 157 23.96 2.67 2.69
CA GLY A 157 24.15 4.10 2.80
C GLY A 157 23.58 4.74 4.08
N ILE A 158 22.66 4.06 4.77
CA ILE A 158 22.18 4.47 6.09
C ILE A 158 23.15 3.98 7.18
N THR A 159 23.46 2.69 7.21
CA THR A 159 24.28 2.09 8.28
C THR A 159 25.75 2.45 8.17
N GLN A 160 26.23 2.78 6.98
CA GLN A 160 27.60 3.22 6.73
C GLN A 160 27.76 4.76 6.78
N ALA A 161 26.68 5.49 7.14
CA ALA A 161 26.72 6.94 7.14
C ALA A 161 27.86 7.50 8.01
N GLY A 162 28.68 8.35 7.37
CA GLY A 162 29.84 8.98 8.03
C GLY A 162 31.19 8.28 7.81
N ILE A 163 31.22 7.11 7.17
CA ILE A 163 32.50 6.44 6.82
C ILE A 163 33.35 7.36 5.95
N GLY A 164 34.66 7.49 6.33
CA GLY A 164 35.64 8.23 5.56
C GLY A 164 35.57 9.75 5.69
N TYR A 165 34.63 10.32 6.45
CA TYR A 165 34.43 11.75 6.62
C TYR A 165 34.72 12.27 8.05
N GLY A 166 35.66 11.65 8.74
CA GLY A 166 36.09 12.10 10.07
C GLY A 166 35.22 11.63 11.23
N ALA A 167 34.20 10.82 10.99
CA ALA A 167 33.57 10.03 12.03
C ALA A 167 34.48 8.87 12.38
N ALA A 168 34.69 8.62 13.68
CA ALA A 168 35.57 7.54 14.15
C ALA A 168 35.04 6.15 13.81
N SER A 169 33.75 6.03 13.39
CA SER A 169 33.06 4.78 13.04
C SER A 169 31.83 5.04 12.19
N GLU A 170 31.40 4.02 11.44
CA GLU A 170 30.11 3.92 10.80
C GLU A 170 28.96 4.16 11.79
N TRP A 171 27.81 4.59 11.29
CA TRP A 171 26.64 4.72 12.15
C TRP A 171 26.13 3.36 12.67
N THR A 172 26.36 2.28 11.95
CA THR A 172 25.98 0.89 12.25
C THR A 172 24.48 0.69 12.51
N THR A 173 24.00 -0.53 12.38
CA THR A 173 22.60 -0.87 12.72
C THR A 173 22.26 -0.53 14.18
N ASP A 174 23.19 -0.77 15.12
CA ASP A 174 22.98 -0.45 16.55
C ASP A 174 22.88 1.06 16.81
N GLY A 175 23.61 1.85 16.05
CA GLY A 175 23.49 3.32 16.11
C GLY A 175 22.14 3.79 15.60
N VAL A 176 21.66 3.22 14.49
CA VAL A 176 20.31 3.49 13.97
C VAL A 176 19.23 3.10 14.99
N ILE A 177 19.37 1.92 15.62
CA ILE A 177 18.42 1.46 16.64
C ILE A 177 18.36 2.42 17.83
N ARG A 178 19.51 2.87 18.35
CA ARG A 178 19.55 3.86 19.43
C ARG A 178 18.84 5.14 19.04
N PHE A 179 19.13 5.68 17.86
CA PHE A 179 18.49 6.89 17.36
C PHE A 179 16.96 6.73 17.18
N VAL A 180 16.52 5.58 16.68
CA VAL A 180 15.08 5.26 16.55
C VAL A 180 14.42 5.17 17.92
N ASN A 181 15.09 4.55 18.92
CA ASN A 181 14.57 4.47 20.28
C ASN A 181 14.39 5.85 20.91
N ASP A 182 15.37 6.75 20.74
CA ASP A 182 15.28 8.14 21.19
C ASP A 182 14.12 8.89 20.49
N THR A 183 13.93 8.60 19.21
CA THR A 183 12.85 9.16 18.39
C THR A 183 11.48 8.68 18.89
N ILE A 184 11.33 7.39 19.18
CA ILE A 184 10.09 6.80 19.73
C ILE A 184 9.79 7.38 21.11
N ALA A 185 10.81 7.52 21.98
CA ALA A 185 10.67 8.12 23.29
C ALA A 185 10.15 9.56 23.24
N SER A 186 10.44 10.30 22.17
CA SER A 186 9.92 11.65 21.92
C SER A 186 8.46 11.69 21.43
N ARG A 187 7.76 10.55 21.37
CA ARG A 187 6.36 10.39 20.94
C ARG A 187 6.06 10.86 19.51
N LEU A 188 7.04 10.79 18.63
CA LEU A 188 6.81 11.05 17.21
C LEU A 188 5.95 9.96 16.58
N LYS A 189 5.18 10.33 15.55
CA LYS A 189 4.38 9.36 14.76
C LYS A 189 5.32 8.41 14.01
N PHE A 190 4.94 7.13 13.91
CA PHE A 190 5.70 6.13 13.18
C PHE A 190 6.04 6.55 11.74
N SER A 191 5.10 7.18 11.05
CA SER A 191 5.27 7.70 9.68
C SER A 191 6.42 8.71 9.52
N MET A 192 6.88 9.33 10.62
CA MET A 192 7.98 10.30 10.62
C MET A 192 9.36 9.67 10.86
N ILE A 193 9.40 8.41 11.30
CA ILE A 193 10.67 7.74 11.66
C ILE A 193 11.60 7.59 10.44
N PRO A 194 11.15 7.12 9.26
CA PRO A 194 12.01 7.01 8.08
C PRO A 194 12.63 8.34 7.68
N GLU A 195 11.86 9.43 7.74
CA GLU A 195 12.33 10.77 7.41
C GLU A 195 13.42 11.23 8.37
N LYS A 196 13.26 10.94 9.68
CA LYS A 196 14.27 11.29 10.71
C LYS A 196 15.55 10.48 10.56
N VAL A 197 15.43 9.16 10.35
CA VAL A 197 16.59 8.28 10.14
C VAL A 197 17.36 8.69 8.89
N HIS A 198 16.65 8.93 7.79
CA HIS A 198 17.25 9.39 6.56
C HIS A 198 17.95 10.74 6.72
N ALA A 199 17.30 11.72 7.37
CA ALA A 199 17.88 13.05 7.60
C ALA A 199 19.16 12.98 8.44
N GLU A 200 19.19 12.13 9.46
CA GLU A 200 20.38 11.89 10.29
C GLU A 200 21.51 11.23 9.47
N ALA A 201 21.20 10.22 8.63
CA ALA A 201 22.20 9.60 7.75
C ALA A 201 22.81 10.63 6.79
N VAL A 202 21.97 11.45 6.15
CA VAL A 202 22.42 12.53 5.26
C VAL A 202 23.27 13.56 6.01
N PHE A 203 22.89 13.92 7.24
CA PHE A 203 23.67 14.81 8.08
C PHE A 203 25.05 14.23 8.38
N ARG A 204 25.15 12.94 8.70
CA ARG A 204 26.40 12.22 8.94
C ARG A 204 27.28 12.15 7.70
N TRP A 205 26.70 11.95 6.51
CA TRP A 205 27.43 12.00 5.24
C TRP A 205 27.95 13.39 4.90
N LYS A 206 27.20 14.45 5.16
CA LYS A 206 27.63 15.84 4.97
C LYS A 206 28.71 16.22 5.94
N GLY A 207 28.81 15.50 6.98
CA GLY A 207 29.84 15.42 7.99
C GLY A 207 30.37 16.67 8.51
N LEU A 208 30.94 16.93 9.42
CA LEU A 208 31.99 17.65 10.03
C LEU A 208 32.73 18.67 9.14
N HIS A 209 32.50 18.78 7.84
CA HIS A 209 33.10 19.80 6.99
C HIS A 209 32.49 21.19 7.16
N GLU A 210 31.27 21.30 7.76
CA GLU A 210 30.68 22.61 8.03
C GLU A 210 30.47 22.84 9.54
N LYS A 211 31.55 23.05 10.27
CA LYS A 211 31.47 23.62 11.62
C LYS A 211 30.77 24.99 11.67
N ASN A 212 30.29 25.51 10.54
CA ASN A 212 29.76 26.88 10.44
C ASN A 212 28.58 27.12 9.50
N SER A 213 27.81 26.12 9.08
CA SER A 213 26.60 26.38 8.27
C SER A 213 25.33 25.91 8.97
N LYS A 214 24.49 26.88 9.38
CA LYS A 214 23.16 26.68 9.99
C LYS A 214 22.05 26.34 8.95
N ALA A 215 22.32 25.53 7.97
CA ALA A 215 21.30 25.13 6.99
C ALA A 215 20.85 23.70 7.24
N ILE A 216 19.76 23.55 7.98
CA ILE A 216 18.96 22.33 8.00
C ILE A 216 18.43 22.13 6.56
N PRO A 217 18.62 20.96 5.91
CA PRO A 217 18.01 20.72 4.61
C PRO A 217 16.49 20.87 4.73
N ARG A 218 15.91 21.80 4.00
CA ARG A 218 14.45 21.85 3.87
C ARG A 218 14.02 20.60 3.12
N VAL A 219 13.34 19.69 3.81
CA VAL A 219 12.60 18.61 3.18
C VAL A 219 11.51 19.27 2.38
N VAL A 220 11.68 19.29 1.07
CA VAL A 220 10.61 19.72 0.17
C VAL A 220 9.69 18.51 0.04
N SER A 221 8.61 18.49 0.82
CA SER A 221 7.52 17.57 0.57
C SER A 221 6.95 17.95 -0.81
N ALA A 222 7.16 17.11 -1.80
CA ALA A 222 6.43 17.23 -3.05
C ALA A 222 4.96 16.99 -2.70
N ALA A 223 4.21 18.10 -2.54
CA ALA A 223 2.77 18.06 -2.49
C ALA A 223 2.29 17.29 -3.72
N ASN A 224 1.40 16.34 -3.50
CA ASN A 224 0.72 15.55 -4.52
C ASN A 224 0.30 16.42 -5.70
N LYS A 225 1.14 16.51 -6.73
CA LYS A 225 0.66 16.84 -8.06
C LYS A 225 0.26 15.53 -8.68
N PHE A 226 -1.04 15.34 -8.80
CA PHE A 226 -1.66 14.31 -9.62
C PHE A 226 -0.95 14.31 -10.99
N THR A 227 -0.08 13.35 -11.22
CA THR A 227 0.38 13.07 -12.57
C THR A 227 -0.65 12.17 -13.23
N PRO A 228 -1.02 12.44 -14.50
CA PRO A 228 -1.95 11.60 -15.22
C PRO A 228 -1.40 10.17 -15.27
N TYR A 229 -2.31 9.24 -15.05
CA TYR A 229 -2.15 7.81 -15.03
C TYR A 229 -1.34 7.25 -16.21
N THR A 230 -0.27 6.50 -15.90
CA THR A 230 0.31 5.50 -16.77
C THR A 230 0.30 4.14 -16.06
N PRO A 231 0.10 3.02 -16.78
CA PRO A 231 -0.06 1.67 -16.18
C PRO A 231 1.04 1.22 -15.23
N ASP A 232 2.21 1.86 -15.29
CA ASP A 232 3.41 1.48 -14.52
C ASP A 232 3.52 2.11 -13.12
N ASN A 233 2.54 2.94 -12.71
CA ASN A 233 2.62 3.71 -11.44
C ASN A 233 1.75 3.16 -10.31
N VAL A 234 1.23 1.95 -10.45
CA VAL A 234 0.36 1.33 -9.46
C VAL A 234 1.23 0.76 -8.35
N HIS A 235 1.09 1.30 -7.16
CA HIS A 235 1.69 0.84 -5.89
C HIS A 235 3.12 1.31 -5.55
N ARG A 236 3.64 2.35 -6.17
CA ARG A 236 4.79 3.04 -5.59
C ARG A 236 4.32 3.83 -4.38
N ALA A 237 4.69 3.40 -3.18
CA ALA A 237 4.72 4.32 -2.06
C ALA A 237 5.45 5.57 -2.54
N ALA A 238 4.83 6.74 -2.43
CA ALA A 238 5.42 7.98 -2.94
C ALA A 238 6.76 8.23 -2.25
N ALA A 239 7.86 7.87 -2.91
CA ALA A 239 9.19 8.08 -2.37
C ALA A 239 9.46 9.58 -2.28
N LYS A 240 9.78 10.06 -1.09
CA LYS A 240 10.23 11.45 -0.88
C LYS A 240 11.68 11.54 -1.33
N HIS A 241 11.93 12.12 -2.50
CA HIS A 241 13.29 12.36 -2.99
C HIS A 241 13.88 13.64 -2.40
N VAL A 242 15.02 13.52 -1.76
CA VAL A 242 15.78 14.64 -1.21
C VAL A 242 17.04 14.84 -2.05
N HIS A 243 17.14 15.97 -2.72
CA HIS A 243 18.31 16.30 -3.55
C HIS A 243 19.47 16.82 -2.68
N THR A 244 20.44 15.95 -2.39
CA THR A 244 21.69 16.34 -1.73
C THR A 244 22.84 15.51 -2.28
N VAL A 245 24.01 16.13 -2.41
CA VAL A 245 25.25 15.38 -2.68
C VAL A 245 25.67 14.72 -1.36
N VAL A 246 25.57 13.42 -1.30
CA VAL A 246 25.86 12.63 -0.10
C VAL A 246 26.92 11.59 -0.42
N GLY A 247 27.54 11.02 0.58
CA GLY A 247 28.59 10.00 0.41
C GLY A 247 28.12 8.72 -0.25
N ASP A 248 26.83 8.35 -0.10
CA ASP A 248 26.19 7.21 -0.76
C ASP A 248 24.71 7.44 -1.06
N ASP A 249 24.11 6.56 -1.87
CA ASP A 249 22.67 6.49 -2.03
C ASP A 249 22.05 6.03 -0.69
N CYS A 250 21.02 6.73 -0.21
CA CYS A 250 20.42 6.48 1.10
C CYS A 250 18.96 6.15 0.98
N SER A 251 18.55 4.98 1.44
CA SER A 251 17.17 4.53 1.37
C SER A 251 16.70 3.92 2.69
N VAL A 252 15.53 4.35 3.14
CA VAL A 252 14.83 3.81 4.31
C VAL A 252 13.39 3.56 3.96
N VAL A 253 12.87 2.41 4.35
CA VAL A 253 11.45 2.11 4.24
C VAL A 253 10.95 1.47 5.52
N LEU A 254 9.80 1.94 5.99
CA LEU A 254 9.07 1.37 7.11
C LEU A 254 7.73 0.82 6.63
N ALA A 255 7.53 -0.46 6.84
CA ALA A 255 6.23 -1.10 6.72
C ALA A 255 5.64 -1.21 8.13
N HIS A 256 4.61 -0.44 8.45
CA HIS A 256 3.97 -0.47 9.77
C HIS A 256 2.50 -0.84 9.69
N CYS A 257 2.02 -1.55 10.71
CA CYS A 257 0.68 -2.10 10.78
C CYS A 257 -0.27 -1.20 11.56
N ARG A 258 -1.47 -1.01 11.04
CA ARG A 258 -2.60 -0.37 11.74
C ARG A 258 -3.90 -1.09 11.46
N VAL A 259 -4.94 -0.80 12.22
CA VAL A 259 -6.29 -1.24 11.90
C VAL A 259 -6.71 -0.63 10.56
N GLY A 260 -7.06 -1.47 9.61
CA GLY A 260 -7.48 -1.05 8.27
C GLY A 260 -8.98 -0.75 8.19
N GLN A 261 -9.33 0.29 7.43
CA GLN A 261 -10.70 0.65 7.14
C GLN A 261 -11.28 -0.30 6.08
N THR A 262 -12.32 -1.05 6.46
CA THR A 262 -12.99 -1.99 5.55
C THR A 262 -14.36 -1.45 5.17
N VAL A 263 -14.66 -1.46 3.87
CA VAL A 263 -15.96 -1.14 3.30
C VAL A 263 -16.52 -2.36 2.61
N ASN A 264 -17.76 -2.75 2.94
CA ASN A 264 -18.47 -3.87 2.37
C ASN A 264 -19.64 -3.34 1.54
N ILE A 265 -19.68 -3.67 0.26
CA ILE A 265 -20.69 -3.18 -0.70
C ILE A 265 -21.48 -4.36 -1.21
N PHE A 266 -22.79 -4.34 -0.96
CA PHE A 266 -23.73 -5.30 -1.53
C PHE A 266 -24.54 -4.66 -2.64
N THR A 267 -24.38 -5.17 -3.87
CA THR A 267 -25.06 -4.63 -5.05
C THR A 267 -25.73 -5.72 -5.88
N GLY A 268 -27.02 -5.59 -6.09
CA GLY A 268 -27.84 -6.54 -6.81
C GLY A 268 -28.31 -7.72 -5.96
N PRO A 269 -29.50 -8.26 -6.24
CA PRO A 269 -29.99 -9.45 -5.59
C PRO A 269 -29.20 -10.70 -6.06
N PRO A 270 -29.01 -11.70 -5.17
CA PRO A 270 -28.43 -12.98 -5.55
C PRO A 270 -29.17 -13.68 -6.68
N MET A 271 -28.48 -14.57 -7.38
CA MET A 271 -29.08 -15.34 -8.48
C MET A 271 -30.09 -16.35 -7.95
N ASP A 272 -29.76 -17.01 -6.85
CA ASP A 272 -30.60 -17.99 -6.19
C ASP A 272 -31.26 -17.39 -4.94
N ARG A 273 -32.60 -17.29 -4.99
CA ARG A 273 -33.39 -16.72 -3.90
C ARG A 273 -33.41 -17.57 -2.63
N GLU A 274 -33.14 -18.86 -2.72
CA GLU A 274 -33.06 -19.74 -1.55
C GLU A 274 -31.91 -19.34 -0.62
N HIS A 275 -30.85 -18.78 -1.18
CA HIS A 275 -29.66 -18.34 -0.43
C HIS A 275 -29.69 -16.86 -0.02
N ASP A 276 -30.73 -16.10 -0.38
CA ASP A 276 -30.84 -14.66 -0.10
C ASP A 276 -30.56 -14.35 1.36
N MET A 277 -31.20 -15.08 2.28
CA MET A 277 -31.12 -14.78 3.73
C MET A 277 -29.74 -15.08 4.30
N ASP A 278 -29.07 -16.12 3.81
CA ASP A 278 -27.71 -16.46 4.26
C ASP A 278 -26.65 -15.48 3.75
N ILE A 279 -26.83 -15.01 2.51
CA ILE A 279 -25.95 -13.99 1.92
C ILE A 279 -26.10 -12.68 2.68
N VAL A 280 -27.33 -12.23 2.96
CA VAL A 280 -27.57 -11.00 3.73
C VAL A 280 -27.07 -11.15 5.15
N ARG A 281 -27.30 -12.29 5.82
CA ARG A 281 -26.75 -12.56 7.16
C ARG A 281 -25.23 -12.40 7.18
N ASN A 282 -24.56 -13.04 6.25
CA ASN A 282 -23.09 -12.95 6.13
C ASN A 282 -22.64 -11.50 5.90
N PHE A 283 -23.31 -10.76 5.01
CA PHE A 283 -23.01 -9.35 4.76
C PHE A 283 -23.17 -8.47 6.01
N VAL A 284 -24.29 -8.63 6.73
CA VAL A 284 -24.56 -7.84 7.95
C VAL A 284 -23.55 -8.16 9.06
N GLN A 285 -23.04 -9.39 9.14
CA GLN A 285 -22.06 -9.82 10.13
C GLN A 285 -20.61 -9.45 9.78
N MET A 286 -20.33 -8.96 8.57
CA MET A 286 -18.98 -8.52 8.20
C MET A 286 -18.53 -7.32 9.05
N ASN A 287 -17.26 -7.29 9.44
CA ASN A 287 -16.66 -6.13 10.08
C ASN A 287 -16.48 -4.98 9.07
N GLY A 288 -16.59 -3.74 9.54
CA GLY A 288 -16.43 -2.54 8.72
C GLY A 288 -17.76 -1.91 8.29
N LEU A 289 -17.65 -0.86 7.49
CA LEU A 289 -18.80 -0.11 6.98
C LEU A 289 -19.60 -0.96 5.99
N LYS A 290 -20.92 -0.80 6.01
CA LYS A 290 -21.85 -1.55 5.19
C LYS A 290 -22.60 -0.61 4.25
N ILE A 291 -22.51 -0.89 2.96
CA ILE A 291 -23.12 -0.09 1.91
C ILE A 291 -24.03 -1.01 1.08
N VAL A 292 -25.21 -0.56 0.80
CA VAL A 292 -26.17 -1.26 -0.07
C VAL A 292 -26.43 -0.39 -1.29
N CYS A 293 -26.14 -0.96 -2.48
CA CYS A 293 -26.38 -0.27 -3.74
C CYS A 293 -27.46 -1.00 -4.54
N GLY A 294 -28.66 -0.40 -4.60
CA GLY A 294 -29.79 -0.90 -5.37
C GLY A 294 -31.06 -1.10 -4.56
N GLY A 295 -32.19 -0.57 -5.05
CA GLY A 295 -33.48 -0.63 -4.36
C GLY A 295 -33.97 -2.04 -4.08
N THR A 296 -33.75 -3.01 -4.99
CA THR A 296 -34.12 -4.42 -4.76
C THR A 296 -33.25 -5.04 -3.68
N THR A 297 -31.95 -4.76 -3.67
CA THR A 297 -31.02 -5.21 -2.63
C THR A 297 -31.34 -4.57 -1.28
N ALA A 298 -31.68 -3.28 -1.28
CA ALA A 298 -32.12 -2.56 -0.07
C ALA A 298 -33.38 -3.17 0.54
N LYS A 299 -34.39 -3.49 -0.28
CA LYS A 299 -35.60 -4.17 0.18
C LYS A 299 -35.30 -5.56 0.78
N LEU A 300 -34.36 -6.30 0.19
CA LEU A 300 -33.93 -7.61 0.71
C LEU A 300 -33.27 -7.47 2.08
N VAL A 301 -32.35 -6.51 2.24
CA VAL A 301 -31.65 -6.24 3.51
C VAL A 301 -32.61 -5.70 4.56
N SER A 302 -33.51 -4.77 4.21
CA SER A 302 -34.58 -4.24 5.06
C SER A 302 -35.47 -5.37 5.62
N LYS A 303 -35.93 -6.28 4.76
CA LYS A 303 -36.73 -7.44 5.16
C LYS A 303 -35.96 -8.35 6.12
N PHE A 304 -34.70 -8.64 5.86
CA PHE A 304 -33.87 -9.48 6.75
C PHE A 304 -33.68 -8.86 8.13
N LEU A 305 -33.40 -7.56 8.19
CA LEU A 305 -33.19 -6.83 9.43
C LEU A 305 -34.50 -6.52 10.16
N ASN A 306 -35.62 -6.70 9.51
CA ASN A 306 -36.94 -6.28 9.97
C ASN A 306 -36.97 -4.77 10.35
N VAL A 307 -36.36 -3.95 9.50
CA VAL A 307 -36.23 -2.49 9.65
C VAL A 307 -36.80 -1.83 8.39
N PRO A 308 -37.62 -0.76 8.49
CA PRO A 308 -38.16 -0.10 7.32
C PRO A 308 -37.05 0.55 6.46
N LEU A 309 -37.30 0.57 5.15
CA LEU A 309 -36.51 1.35 4.21
C LEU A 309 -37.13 2.73 4.12
N GLU A 310 -36.44 3.75 4.66
CA GLU A 310 -36.90 5.13 4.68
C GLU A 310 -36.20 5.91 3.57
N MET A 311 -36.93 6.81 2.91
CA MET A 311 -36.33 7.76 1.98
C MET A 311 -35.86 8.96 2.82
N GLU A 312 -34.55 9.26 2.81
CA GLU A 312 -33.96 10.27 3.69
C GLU A 312 -34.17 11.69 3.16
N ASP A 313 -34.12 11.89 1.83
CA ASP A 313 -34.28 13.19 1.21
C ASP A 313 -34.96 13.09 -0.16
N GLU A 314 -35.76 14.11 -0.51
CA GLU A 314 -36.10 14.38 -1.88
C GLU A 314 -34.85 14.78 -2.66
N PRO A 315 -34.59 14.22 -3.85
CA PRO A 315 -33.38 14.51 -4.60
C PRO A 315 -33.27 16.02 -4.83
N MET A 316 -32.21 16.64 -4.30
CA MET A 316 -31.97 18.07 -4.44
C MET A 316 -31.68 18.50 -5.88
N SER A 317 -31.45 17.55 -6.78
CA SER A 317 -31.28 17.78 -8.21
C SER A 317 -31.94 16.66 -9.01
N ALA A 318 -32.41 16.98 -10.21
CA ALA A 318 -33.02 16.01 -11.15
C ALA A 318 -32.02 14.91 -11.61
N ILE A 319 -30.74 15.02 -11.25
CA ILE A 319 -29.64 14.14 -11.67
C ILE A 319 -29.14 13.30 -10.50
N ALA A 320 -29.30 13.75 -9.24
CA ALA A 320 -28.84 13.01 -8.07
C ALA A 320 -29.82 11.86 -7.73
N PRO A 321 -29.33 10.61 -7.62
CA PRO A 321 -30.17 9.50 -7.18
C PRO A 321 -30.66 9.72 -5.74
N PRO A 322 -31.90 9.26 -5.39
CA PRO A 322 -32.43 9.40 -4.04
C PRO A 322 -31.57 8.61 -3.04
N ARG A 323 -31.47 9.12 -1.81
CA ARG A 323 -30.84 8.51 -0.66
C ARG A 323 -31.87 7.74 0.17
N TYR A 324 -31.47 6.60 0.69
CA TYR A 324 -32.32 5.78 1.55
C TYR A 324 -31.59 5.44 2.85
N GLY A 325 -32.35 5.27 3.92
CA GLY A 325 -31.86 4.82 5.23
C GLY A 325 -32.35 3.41 5.59
N ILE A 326 -31.46 2.60 6.12
CA ILE A 326 -31.78 1.35 6.82
C ILE A 326 -30.97 1.35 8.11
N ARG A 327 -31.64 1.29 9.26
CA ARG A 327 -30.93 1.24 10.55
C ARG A 327 -29.97 0.03 10.60
N GLY A 328 -28.69 0.30 10.82
CA GLY A 328 -27.63 -0.73 10.82
C GLY A 328 -26.85 -0.85 9.51
N ILE A 329 -27.19 -0.07 8.49
CA ILE A 329 -26.46 0.10 7.23
C ILE A 329 -25.94 1.54 7.17
N ASN A 330 -24.70 1.72 6.78
CA ASN A 330 -24.04 3.04 6.80
C ASN A 330 -24.45 3.91 5.61
N LEU A 331 -24.69 3.32 4.45
CA LEU A 331 -25.14 4.04 3.25
C LEU A 331 -26.02 3.13 2.39
N VAL A 332 -27.14 3.65 1.95
CA VAL A 332 -28.03 2.97 0.99
C VAL A 332 -28.26 3.89 -0.19
N THR A 333 -27.88 3.43 -1.38
CA THR A 333 -28.02 4.20 -2.63
C THR A 333 -28.80 3.46 -3.67
N GLU A 334 -29.18 4.15 -4.73
CA GLU A 334 -29.64 3.50 -5.93
C GLU A 334 -28.52 2.66 -6.58
N GLY A 335 -28.84 1.67 -7.36
CA GLY A 335 -27.88 0.65 -7.80
C GLY A 335 -26.88 1.08 -8.88
N ALA A 336 -27.18 0.69 -10.13
CA ALA A 336 -26.23 0.84 -11.23
C ALA A 336 -25.91 2.32 -11.55
N VAL A 337 -26.87 3.23 -11.42
CA VAL A 337 -26.66 4.66 -11.72
C VAL A 337 -25.64 5.26 -10.77
N THR A 338 -25.81 5.07 -9.46
CA THR A 338 -24.85 5.58 -8.45
C THR A 338 -23.44 5.04 -8.68
N LEU A 339 -23.29 3.73 -8.92
CA LEU A 339 -21.97 3.12 -9.15
C LEU A 339 -21.32 3.62 -10.45
N ASN A 340 -22.09 3.86 -11.52
CA ASN A 340 -21.59 4.47 -12.75
C ASN A 340 -21.10 5.90 -12.52
N GLN A 341 -21.86 6.70 -11.79
CA GLN A 341 -21.46 8.07 -11.45
C GLN A 341 -20.19 8.08 -10.58
N VAL A 342 -20.10 7.20 -9.58
CA VAL A 342 -18.89 7.04 -8.76
C VAL A 342 -17.69 6.65 -9.64
N TYR A 343 -17.86 5.72 -10.58
CA TYR A 343 -16.80 5.33 -11.50
C TYR A 343 -16.26 6.53 -12.31
N ASN A 344 -17.16 7.41 -12.75
CA ASN A 344 -16.78 8.58 -13.54
C ASN A 344 -16.01 9.62 -12.72
N ILE A 345 -16.37 9.83 -11.44
CA ILE A 345 -15.78 10.87 -10.58
C ILE A 345 -14.71 10.34 -9.64
N LEU A 346 -14.35 9.05 -9.69
CA LEU A 346 -13.45 8.43 -8.71
C LEU A 346 -12.07 9.11 -8.66
N GLU A 347 -11.58 9.57 -9.80
CA GLU A 347 -10.27 10.21 -9.97
C GLU A 347 -10.33 11.75 -9.88
N GLU A 348 -11.51 12.33 -9.75
CA GLU A 348 -11.65 13.80 -9.66
C GLU A 348 -11.19 14.30 -8.29
N ASP A 349 -10.81 15.58 -8.22
CA ASP A 349 -10.44 16.24 -6.97
C ASP A 349 -11.66 16.39 -6.05
N VAL A 350 -11.55 15.90 -4.81
CA VAL A 350 -12.61 15.97 -3.79
C VAL A 350 -13.08 17.41 -3.54
N SER A 351 -12.17 18.40 -3.61
CA SER A 351 -12.47 19.80 -3.38
C SER A 351 -13.43 20.41 -4.41
N LYS A 352 -13.59 19.74 -5.56
CA LYS A 352 -14.50 20.20 -6.65
C LYS A 352 -15.89 19.58 -6.57
N LEU A 353 -16.11 18.63 -5.67
CA LEU A 353 -17.38 17.95 -5.49
C LEU A 353 -18.21 18.68 -4.43
N ASN A 354 -19.00 19.64 -4.85
CA ASN A 354 -19.81 20.49 -3.97
C ASN A 354 -21.19 19.92 -3.64
N GLU A 355 -21.56 18.74 -4.15
CA GLU A 355 -22.89 18.16 -3.93
C GLU A 355 -22.86 17.14 -2.79
N ASP A 356 -23.70 17.33 -1.79
CA ASP A 356 -24.01 16.31 -0.79
C ASP A 356 -24.99 15.29 -1.40
N SER A 357 -24.46 14.17 -1.89
CA SER A 357 -25.24 13.14 -2.56
C SER A 357 -24.71 11.73 -2.19
N GLY A 358 -25.56 10.71 -2.36
CA GLY A 358 -25.14 9.33 -2.18
C GLY A 358 -23.96 8.90 -3.07
N VAL A 359 -23.74 9.62 -4.18
CA VAL A 359 -22.59 9.39 -5.09
C VAL A 359 -21.29 9.93 -4.47
N THR A 360 -21.32 11.16 -3.98
CA THR A 360 -20.13 11.80 -3.36
C THR A 360 -19.77 11.11 -2.05
N GLU A 361 -20.76 10.72 -1.24
CA GLU A 361 -20.54 9.96 -0.02
C GLU A 361 -19.92 8.58 -0.29
N LEU A 362 -20.48 7.81 -1.24
CA LEU A 362 -19.89 6.53 -1.65
C LEU A 362 -18.45 6.68 -2.15
N ARG A 363 -18.19 7.71 -2.96
CA ARG A 363 -16.83 8.00 -3.41
C ARG A 363 -15.88 8.31 -2.25
N LEU A 364 -16.31 9.12 -1.27
CA LEU A 364 -15.49 9.43 -0.08
C LEU A 364 -15.19 8.16 0.73
N LEU A 365 -16.18 7.30 0.95
CA LEU A 365 -16.00 6.02 1.64
C LEU A 365 -15.03 5.09 0.91
N LEU A 366 -15.08 5.03 -0.42
CA LEU A 366 -14.13 4.26 -1.22
C LEU A 366 -12.71 4.82 -1.15
N ASN A 367 -12.57 6.14 -1.05
CA ASN A 367 -11.25 6.78 -0.95
C ASN A 367 -10.57 6.59 0.41
N VAL A 368 -11.32 6.47 1.49
CA VAL A 368 -10.75 6.23 2.82
C VAL A 368 -10.59 4.75 3.14
N ALA A 369 -11.22 3.88 2.35
CA ALA A 369 -11.13 2.43 2.53
C ALA A 369 -9.72 1.90 2.21
N ASP A 370 -9.21 1.02 3.05
CA ASP A 370 -8.01 0.22 2.77
C ASP A 370 -8.37 -1.11 2.10
N ARG A 371 -9.53 -1.66 2.48
CA ARG A 371 -10.09 -2.88 1.91
C ARG A 371 -11.54 -2.68 1.53
N ILE A 372 -11.88 -3.12 0.32
CA ILE A 372 -13.23 -3.03 -0.24
C ILE A 372 -13.68 -4.44 -0.62
N ASN A 373 -14.81 -4.87 -0.08
CA ASN A 373 -15.42 -6.15 -0.42
C ASN A 373 -16.70 -5.90 -1.20
N PHE A 374 -16.74 -6.31 -2.46
CA PHE A 374 -17.95 -6.30 -3.27
C PHE A 374 -18.65 -7.65 -3.17
N ILE A 375 -19.94 -7.64 -2.81
CA ILE A 375 -20.88 -8.76 -2.95
C ILE A 375 -21.81 -8.39 -4.09
N VAL A 376 -21.65 -9.08 -5.20
CA VAL A 376 -22.31 -8.76 -6.46
C VAL A 376 -23.36 -9.81 -6.79
N GLY A 377 -24.62 -9.44 -6.65
CA GLY A 377 -25.73 -10.31 -7.03
C GLY A 377 -25.83 -10.48 -8.54
N CYS A 378 -25.96 -11.72 -8.97
CA CYS A 378 -25.99 -12.12 -10.39
C CYS A 378 -27.39 -12.24 -10.97
N ALA A 379 -28.46 -11.99 -10.19
CA ALA A 379 -29.82 -12.02 -10.74
C ALA A 379 -29.96 -11.03 -11.90
N THR A 380 -30.55 -11.50 -12.98
CA THR A 380 -30.91 -10.68 -14.15
C THR A 380 -32.02 -9.71 -13.78
N ASN A 381 -31.82 -8.44 -14.10
CA ASN A 381 -32.88 -7.44 -14.00
C ASN A 381 -33.28 -7.05 -15.41
N ASN A 382 -34.51 -7.40 -15.82
CA ASN A 382 -35.06 -7.09 -17.16
C ASN A 382 -35.06 -5.58 -17.42
N ALA A 383 -35.07 -4.73 -16.38
CA ALA A 383 -34.95 -3.28 -16.52
C ALA A 383 -33.58 -2.84 -17.08
N ASN A 384 -32.51 -3.65 -16.96
CA ASN A 384 -31.20 -3.35 -17.55
C ASN A 384 -31.13 -3.62 -19.06
N GLU A 385 -32.15 -4.28 -19.65
CA GLU A 385 -32.28 -4.48 -21.10
C GLU A 385 -33.04 -3.35 -21.78
N ASP A 386 -33.59 -2.41 -20.99
CA ASP A 386 -34.31 -1.26 -21.51
C ASP A 386 -33.39 -0.36 -22.33
N ILE A 387 -33.83 0.00 -23.52
CA ILE A 387 -33.13 0.89 -24.46
C ILE A 387 -32.78 2.24 -23.78
N SER A 388 -33.61 2.70 -22.85
CA SER A 388 -33.39 3.93 -22.08
C SER A 388 -32.11 3.88 -21.22
N PHE A 389 -31.73 2.75 -20.65
CA PHE A 389 -30.47 2.54 -19.93
C PHE A 389 -29.25 2.59 -20.85
N ARG A 390 -29.36 1.97 -22.03
CA ARG A 390 -28.29 2.02 -23.04
C ARG A 390 -28.06 3.44 -23.58
N GLN A 391 -29.13 4.18 -23.80
CA GLN A 391 -29.06 5.58 -24.28
C GLN A 391 -28.44 6.52 -23.26
N ARG A 392 -28.55 6.22 -21.96
CA ARG A 392 -27.95 7.02 -20.86
C ARG A 392 -26.48 6.65 -20.58
N GLY A 393 -25.90 5.71 -21.33
CA GLY A 393 -24.51 5.27 -21.12
C GLY A 393 -24.26 4.55 -19.80
N VAL A 394 -25.31 4.03 -19.14
CA VAL A 394 -25.18 3.29 -17.87
C VAL A 394 -24.69 1.88 -18.15
N LEU A 395 -23.48 1.56 -17.68
CA LEU A 395 -22.90 0.23 -17.79
C LEU A 395 -23.62 -0.75 -16.86
N SER A 396 -23.81 -1.98 -17.33
CA SER A 396 -24.32 -3.06 -16.48
C SER A 396 -23.32 -3.41 -15.37
N ARG A 397 -23.78 -3.95 -14.24
CA ARG A 397 -22.91 -4.38 -13.12
C ARG A 397 -21.79 -5.32 -13.57
N LYS A 398 -22.06 -6.23 -14.50
CA LYS A 398 -21.07 -7.18 -15.04
C LYS A 398 -19.89 -6.50 -15.72
N ILE A 399 -20.12 -5.33 -16.33
CA ILE A 399 -19.08 -4.54 -16.99
C ILE A 399 -18.48 -3.53 -16.01
N LEU A 400 -19.30 -2.87 -15.23
CA LEU A 400 -18.90 -1.78 -14.35
C LEU A 400 -18.00 -2.23 -13.18
N ILE A 401 -18.37 -3.34 -12.52
CA ILE A 401 -17.62 -3.80 -11.33
C ILE A 401 -16.15 -4.11 -11.66
N PRO A 402 -15.82 -4.87 -12.71
CA PRO A 402 -14.41 -5.07 -13.09
C PRO A 402 -13.64 -3.76 -13.36
N LEU A 403 -14.27 -2.78 -14.01
CA LEU A 403 -13.66 -1.48 -14.29
C LEU A 403 -13.45 -0.66 -13.01
N LEU A 404 -14.40 -0.70 -12.09
CA LEU A 404 -14.30 -0.02 -10.80
C LEU A 404 -13.21 -0.67 -9.92
N VAL A 405 -13.13 -2.01 -9.92
CA VAL A 405 -12.09 -2.78 -9.24
C VAL A 405 -10.71 -2.37 -9.75
N ASP A 406 -10.51 -2.36 -11.06
CA ASP A 406 -9.24 -1.96 -11.68
C ASP A 406 -8.79 -0.55 -11.24
N LYS A 407 -9.71 0.44 -11.23
CA LYS A 407 -9.42 1.79 -10.72
C LYS A 407 -9.06 1.82 -9.23
N LEU A 408 -9.78 1.07 -8.40
CA LEU A 408 -9.56 1.03 -6.96
C LEU A 408 -8.25 0.33 -6.60
N GLU A 409 -7.93 -0.79 -7.27
CA GLU A 409 -6.65 -1.48 -7.09
C GLU A 409 -5.48 -0.60 -7.55
N LYS A 410 -5.63 0.11 -8.65
CA LYS A 410 -4.67 1.12 -9.13
C LYS A 410 -4.47 2.27 -8.13
N ALA A 411 -5.51 2.63 -7.40
CA ALA A 411 -5.43 3.59 -6.29
C ALA A 411 -4.87 2.98 -4.98
N GLY A 412 -4.37 1.73 -5.00
CA GLY A 412 -3.73 1.06 -3.86
C GLY A 412 -4.70 0.40 -2.88
N ARG A 413 -5.97 0.26 -3.24
CA ARG A 413 -6.97 -0.40 -2.39
C ARG A 413 -6.90 -1.92 -2.56
N LEU A 414 -7.13 -2.66 -1.47
CA LEU A 414 -7.32 -4.10 -1.54
C LEU A 414 -8.77 -4.39 -1.89
N VAL A 415 -9.03 -4.97 -3.05
CA VAL A 415 -10.40 -5.21 -3.51
C VAL A 415 -10.70 -6.70 -3.62
N ASN A 416 -11.80 -7.12 -3.01
CA ASN A 416 -12.34 -8.48 -3.11
C ASN A 416 -13.70 -8.45 -3.78
N VAL A 417 -13.93 -9.33 -4.73
CA VAL A 417 -15.24 -9.46 -5.38
C VAL A 417 -15.77 -10.87 -5.22
N ARG A 418 -16.99 -10.97 -4.70
CA ARG A 418 -17.73 -12.23 -4.61
C ARG A 418 -19.02 -12.11 -5.40
N TYR A 419 -19.16 -12.93 -6.41
CA TYR A 419 -20.40 -13.06 -7.18
C TYR A 419 -21.33 -14.08 -6.49
N VAL A 420 -22.62 -13.75 -6.36
CA VAL A 420 -23.64 -14.52 -5.64
C VAL A 420 -24.93 -14.63 -6.43
#